data_9a16e01e1c4b892e4af4c74fb21a6159
#
_entry.id   9a16e01e1c4b892e4af4c74fb21a6159
#
_cell.length_a   1.000
_cell.length_b   1.000
_cell.length_c   1.000
_cell.angle_alpha   90.00
_cell.angle_beta   90.00
_cell.angle_gamma   90.00
#
_symmetry.space_group_name_H-M   'P 1'
#
loop_
_entity.id
_entity.type
_entity.pdbx_description
1 polymer ?
#
loop_
_entity_poly.entity_id
_entity_poly.type
_entity_poly.pdbx_seq_one_letter_code
_entity_poly.pdbx_strand_id
1 'polypeptide(L)'
;DKPRAALLSALSSMSPDKEHLTVLTIGSKHSNVAIVDVKLIDRLAIAAVPTTLGIDVQNYGLDPTAPTTVAMEVDGQSRIVQDVPQLSPGQRVTIPTNHTFHQAGSHRIDALLQPGDSFPFDDRRTLALQVRDKSRVLLVDGDPDEDDGEVFFLRATLDVPDSGIEAQVVTESGFDEVNLDAFDMVWFCNVQAPSLEAAKRMEAFVASGGGFAITSGSLVDASRYNELFWQDGNGLLPLPIGEVSGDPDRPEHAYLAA
;
A
#
# COMPACT_ATOMS: atom_id res chain seq x y z
N ASP A 1 17.02 32.25 -29.88
CA ASP A 1 15.79 32.25 -30.69
C ASP A 1 16.03 31.93 -32.18
N LYS A 2 16.83 30.87 -32.43
CA LYS A 2 17.10 30.37 -33.79
C LYS A 2 15.83 29.98 -34.58
N PRO A 3 14.78 29.36 -34.00
CA PRO A 3 13.58 28.98 -34.74
C PRO A 3 12.78 30.18 -35.28
N ARG A 4 12.72 31.27 -34.51
CA ARG A 4 12.01 32.47 -34.88
C ARG A 4 12.71 33.23 -36.04
N ALA A 5 14.03 33.28 -36.03
CA ALA A 5 14.81 33.91 -37.09
C ALA A 5 14.70 33.10 -38.39
N ALA A 6 14.72 31.76 -38.33
CA ALA A 6 14.52 30.90 -39.50
C ALA A 6 13.11 31.06 -40.11
N LEU A 7 12.08 31.13 -39.25
CA LEU A 7 10.70 31.36 -39.72
C LEU A 7 10.54 32.71 -40.37
N LEU A 8 11.08 33.77 -39.78
CA LEU A 8 11.03 35.13 -40.37
C LEU A 8 11.79 35.23 -41.70
N SER A 9 12.92 34.53 -41.81
CA SER A 9 13.67 34.43 -43.07
C SER A 9 12.87 33.69 -44.16
N ALA A 10 12.22 32.60 -43.79
CA ALA A 10 11.35 31.84 -44.73
C ALA A 10 10.14 32.69 -45.18
N LEU A 11 9.51 33.42 -44.26
CA LEU A 11 8.39 34.29 -44.56
C LEU A 11 8.78 35.44 -45.49
N SER A 12 9.98 36.01 -45.33
CA SER A 12 10.46 37.12 -46.19
C SER A 12 10.85 36.68 -47.60
N SER A 13 11.04 35.39 -47.80
CA SER A 13 11.35 34.80 -49.13
C SER A 13 10.11 34.33 -49.89
N MET A 14 8.91 34.32 -49.27
CA MET A 14 7.67 33.91 -49.90
C MET A 14 7.18 34.88 -50.97
N SER A 15 6.67 34.34 -52.06
CA SER A 15 6.07 35.14 -53.16
C SER A 15 4.54 35.18 -52.95
N PRO A 16 3.95 36.37 -52.65
CA PRO A 16 2.54 36.47 -52.31
C PRO A 16 1.56 35.93 -53.35
N ASP A 17 2.00 35.92 -54.59
CA ASP A 17 1.15 35.50 -55.75
C ASP A 17 1.18 33.99 -56.00
N LYS A 18 2.10 33.25 -55.37
CA LYS A 18 2.33 31.82 -55.63
C LYS A 18 2.32 30.93 -54.43
N GLU A 19 2.42 31.51 -53.24
CA GLU A 19 2.56 30.76 -52.01
C GLU A 19 1.57 31.26 -50.95
N HIS A 20 0.88 30.34 -50.30
CA HIS A 20 -0.03 30.62 -49.21
C HIS A 20 0.51 30.01 -47.90
N LEU A 21 0.61 30.84 -46.86
CA LEU A 21 0.95 30.36 -45.50
C LEU A 21 -0.31 30.30 -44.65
N THR A 22 -0.60 29.11 -44.12
CA THR A 22 -1.60 28.94 -43.07
C THR A 22 -0.88 28.72 -41.77
N VAL A 23 -1.02 29.65 -40.82
CA VAL A 23 -0.48 29.53 -39.47
C VAL A 23 -1.59 28.96 -38.57
N LEU A 24 -1.44 27.72 -38.12
CA LEU A 24 -2.26 27.15 -37.06
C LEU A 24 -1.56 27.38 -35.74
N THR A 25 -2.17 28.18 -34.89
CA THR A 25 -1.72 28.29 -33.50
C THR A 25 -2.33 27.13 -32.70
N ILE A 26 -1.52 26.14 -32.40
CA ILE A 26 -1.92 25.01 -31.56
C ILE A 26 -1.47 25.31 -30.13
N GLY A 27 -2.43 25.46 -29.23
CA GLY A 27 -2.20 25.68 -27.80
C GLY A 27 -2.17 27.17 -27.43
N SER A 28 -3.16 27.60 -26.70
CA SER A 28 -3.10 28.76 -25.82
C SER A 28 -2.41 28.34 -24.52
N LYS A 29 -1.69 29.27 -23.86
CA LYS A 29 -1.19 29.05 -22.51
C LYS A 29 -2.40 28.92 -21.58
N HIS A 30 -2.76 27.73 -21.21
CA HIS A 30 -3.77 27.47 -20.19
C HIS A 30 -3.05 27.02 -18.91
N SER A 31 -3.47 27.54 -17.77
CA SER A 31 -3.18 26.88 -16.49
C SER A 31 -3.98 25.57 -16.48
N ASN A 32 -3.33 24.47 -16.19
CA ASN A 32 -4.00 23.21 -15.99
C ASN A 32 -3.36 22.47 -14.82
N VAL A 33 -4.15 22.22 -13.78
CA VAL A 33 -3.80 21.44 -12.60
C VAL A 33 -4.77 20.28 -12.55
N ALA A 34 -4.27 19.06 -12.62
CA ALA A 34 -5.09 17.87 -12.71
C ALA A 34 -4.97 16.98 -11.48
N ILE A 35 -6.06 16.30 -11.13
CA ILE A 35 -6.00 15.12 -10.27
C ILE A 35 -5.65 13.91 -11.15
N VAL A 36 -4.42 13.44 -11.00
CA VAL A 36 -3.89 12.34 -11.82
C VAL A 36 -4.38 10.99 -11.31
N ASP A 37 -4.44 10.83 -9.97
CA ASP A 37 -4.80 9.58 -9.34
C ASP A 37 -5.39 9.79 -7.94
N VAL A 38 -6.22 8.84 -7.51
CA VAL A 38 -6.69 8.66 -6.14
C VAL A 38 -6.46 7.22 -5.78
N LYS A 39 -5.69 6.96 -4.73
CA LYS A 39 -5.23 5.61 -4.38
C LYS A 39 -5.24 5.35 -2.89
N LEU A 40 -5.33 4.09 -2.53
CA LEU A 40 -5.04 3.63 -1.18
C LEU A 40 -3.51 3.63 -0.98
N ILE A 41 -3.03 4.29 0.09
CA ILE A 41 -1.60 4.25 0.48
C ILE A 41 -1.36 3.03 1.35
N ASP A 42 -2.25 2.77 2.29
CA ASP A 42 -2.19 1.58 3.13
C ASP A 42 -2.41 0.32 2.31
N ARG A 43 -1.96 -0.81 2.82
CA ARG A 43 -2.12 -2.10 2.13
C ARG A 43 -3.60 -2.53 2.05
N LEU A 44 -4.38 -2.25 3.08
CA LEU A 44 -5.79 -2.62 3.21
C LEU A 44 -6.56 -1.45 3.85
N ALA A 45 -7.83 -1.30 3.47
CA ALA A 45 -8.79 -0.47 4.18
C ALA A 45 -9.67 -1.38 5.04
N ILE A 46 -9.74 -1.10 6.34
CA ILE A 46 -10.49 -1.88 7.33
C ILE A 46 -11.47 -0.95 8.04
N ALA A 47 -12.69 -1.40 8.28
CA ALA A 47 -13.70 -0.63 8.99
C ALA A 47 -13.24 -0.29 10.40
N ALA A 48 -13.59 0.89 10.90
CA ALA A 48 -13.18 1.47 12.18
C ALA A 48 -11.68 1.76 12.33
N VAL A 49 -10.84 1.41 11.36
CA VAL A 49 -9.40 1.68 11.37
C VAL A 49 -9.08 2.91 10.49
N PRO A 50 -8.30 3.89 10.99
CA PRO A 50 -7.85 5.00 10.16
C PRO A 50 -7.10 4.52 8.92
N THR A 51 -7.52 4.98 7.76
CA THR A 51 -6.99 4.59 6.45
C THR A 51 -6.43 5.81 5.76
N THR A 52 -5.22 5.69 5.18
CA THR A 52 -4.55 6.76 4.43
C THR A 52 -4.81 6.60 2.94
N LEU A 53 -5.43 7.61 2.35
CA LEU A 53 -5.64 7.77 0.91
C LEU A 53 -4.66 8.79 0.36
N GLY A 54 -4.17 8.59 -0.86
CA GLY A 54 -3.30 9.53 -1.57
C GLY A 54 -4.01 10.12 -2.75
N ILE A 55 -3.98 11.46 -2.87
CA ILE A 55 -4.49 12.19 -4.03
C ILE A 55 -3.30 12.78 -4.76
N ASP A 56 -3.04 12.31 -5.97
CA ASP A 56 -1.95 12.78 -6.79
C ASP A 56 -2.40 13.96 -7.65
N VAL A 57 -1.77 15.12 -7.43
CA VAL A 57 -2.04 16.35 -8.15
C VAL A 57 -0.82 16.74 -8.97
N GLN A 58 -1.02 17.15 -10.22
CA GLN A 58 0.07 17.55 -11.13
C GLN A 58 -0.26 18.84 -11.84
N ASN A 59 0.75 19.71 -11.98
CA ASN A 59 0.69 20.92 -12.80
C ASN A 59 1.10 20.62 -14.25
N TYR A 60 0.16 20.68 -15.16
CA TYR A 60 0.39 20.57 -16.62
C TYR A 60 0.54 21.93 -17.29
N GLY A 61 0.35 23.02 -16.54
CA GLY A 61 0.55 24.39 -17.03
C GLY A 61 2.03 24.74 -17.20
N LEU A 62 2.28 25.91 -17.77
CA LEU A 62 3.61 26.44 -18.02
C LEU A 62 4.10 27.40 -16.92
N ASP A 63 3.23 27.77 -16.01
CA ASP A 63 3.50 28.69 -14.88
C ASP A 63 3.25 27.94 -13.55
N PRO A 64 3.84 28.39 -12.42
CA PRO A 64 3.52 27.84 -11.10
C PRO A 64 2.02 27.96 -10.79
N THR A 65 1.47 26.97 -10.06
CA THR A 65 0.04 26.97 -9.72
C THR A 65 -0.36 28.12 -8.83
N ALA A 66 -1.58 28.64 -9.01
CA ALA A 66 -2.24 29.47 -8.02
C ALA A 66 -2.56 28.64 -6.75
N PRO A 67 -2.86 29.29 -5.60
CA PRO A 67 -3.35 28.60 -4.41
C PRO A 67 -4.58 27.74 -4.76
N THR A 68 -4.52 26.45 -4.42
CA THR A 68 -5.51 25.45 -4.80
C THR A 68 -5.71 24.50 -3.63
N THR A 69 -6.90 23.96 -3.47
CA THR A 69 -7.22 22.93 -2.50
C THR A 69 -7.77 21.69 -3.21
N VAL A 70 -7.65 20.54 -2.58
CA VAL A 70 -8.35 19.33 -3.00
C VAL A 70 -9.36 18.94 -1.93
N ALA A 71 -10.61 18.75 -2.34
CA ALA A 71 -11.67 18.22 -1.49
C ALA A 71 -11.83 16.73 -1.76
N MET A 72 -11.83 15.92 -0.71
CA MET A 72 -12.17 14.51 -0.76
C MET A 72 -13.57 14.30 -0.18
N GLU A 73 -14.42 13.62 -0.93
CA GLU A 73 -15.78 13.22 -0.51
C GLU A 73 -15.87 11.70 -0.51
N VAL A 74 -16.45 11.13 0.56
CA VAL A 74 -16.69 9.70 0.69
C VAL A 74 -18.20 9.47 0.66
N ASP A 75 -18.67 8.66 -0.30
CA ASP A 75 -20.08 8.32 -0.52
C ASP A 75 -21.00 9.57 -0.65
N GLY A 76 -20.42 10.68 -1.10
CA GLY A 76 -21.11 11.95 -1.26
C GLY A 76 -21.44 12.70 0.04
N GLN A 77 -20.90 12.27 1.19
CA GLN A 77 -21.26 12.85 2.49
C GLN A 77 -20.07 13.52 3.21
N SER A 78 -19.06 12.77 3.55
CA SER A 78 -17.91 13.31 4.30
C SER A 78 -17.01 14.13 3.37
N ARG A 79 -16.74 15.38 3.74
CA ARG A 79 -15.87 16.26 2.96
C ARG A 79 -14.65 16.67 3.77
N ILE A 80 -13.49 16.29 3.29
CA ILE A 80 -12.18 16.70 3.84
C ILE A 80 -11.51 17.59 2.81
N VAL A 81 -10.99 18.75 3.23
CA VAL A 81 -10.31 19.70 2.35
C VAL A 81 -8.85 19.80 2.78
N GLN A 82 -7.95 19.68 1.83
CA GLN A 82 -6.50 19.79 2.01
C GLN A 82 -5.92 20.83 1.07
N ASP A 83 -4.92 21.59 1.56
CA ASP A 83 -4.19 22.53 0.74
C ASP A 83 -3.24 21.77 -0.22
N VAL A 84 -3.22 22.21 -1.47
CA VAL A 84 -2.24 21.77 -2.46
C VAL A 84 -1.10 22.78 -2.44
N PRO A 85 0.15 22.35 -2.17
CA PRO A 85 1.28 23.28 -2.23
C PRO A 85 1.43 23.83 -3.65
N GLN A 86 2.05 25.01 -3.77
CA GLN A 86 2.35 25.56 -5.09
C GLN A 86 3.22 24.57 -5.89
N LEU A 87 2.79 24.24 -7.08
CA LEU A 87 3.49 23.31 -7.97
C LEU A 87 4.16 24.05 -9.12
N SER A 88 5.44 23.82 -9.33
CA SER A 88 6.14 24.25 -10.53
C SER A 88 5.60 23.51 -11.77
N PRO A 89 5.84 24.06 -13.00
CA PRO A 89 5.46 23.38 -14.23
C PRO A 89 5.96 21.92 -14.28
N GLY A 90 5.07 20.98 -14.56
CA GLY A 90 5.35 19.55 -14.60
C GLY A 90 5.46 18.86 -13.25
N GLN A 91 5.47 19.58 -12.14
CA GLN A 91 5.59 19.00 -10.80
C GLN A 91 4.31 18.24 -10.42
N ARG A 92 4.53 17.08 -9.76
CA ARG A 92 3.49 16.23 -9.17
C ARG A 92 3.72 16.11 -7.68
N VAL A 93 2.64 16.05 -6.91
CA VAL A 93 2.65 15.83 -5.46
C VAL A 93 1.54 14.84 -5.09
N THR A 94 1.78 14.04 -4.07
CA THR A 94 0.74 13.22 -3.42
C THR A 94 0.29 13.93 -2.16
N ILE A 95 -1.01 14.19 -2.03
CA ILE A 95 -1.65 14.76 -0.85
C ILE A 95 -2.20 13.61 0.00
N PRO A 96 -1.59 13.26 1.14
CA PRO A 96 -2.11 12.23 2.02
C PRO A 96 -3.35 12.74 2.76
N THR A 97 -4.38 11.92 2.83
CA THR A 97 -5.65 12.24 3.49
C THR A 97 -6.12 11.04 4.28
N ASN A 98 -6.33 11.21 5.59
CA ASN A 98 -6.81 10.16 6.46
C ASN A 98 -8.34 10.15 6.53
N HIS A 99 -8.92 8.96 6.47
CA HIS A 99 -10.34 8.73 6.67
C HIS A 99 -10.58 7.43 7.43
N THR A 100 -11.60 7.41 8.28
CA THR A 100 -12.05 6.19 8.95
C THR A 100 -13.39 5.77 8.38
N PHE A 101 -13.41 4.63 7.71
CA PHE A 101 -14.64 4.03 7.22
C PHE A 101 -15.36 3.34 8.39
N HIS A 102 -16.65 3.61 8.58
CA HIS A 102 -17.43 3.02 9.68
C HIS A 102 -18.10 1.70 9.31
N GLN A 103 -18.12 1.36 8.04
CA GLN A 103 -18.76 0.15 7.53
C GLN A 103 -17.85 -0.52 6.51
N ALA A 104 -17.89 -1.86 6.49
CA ALA A 104 -17.28 -2.64 5.42
C ALA A 104 -18.13 -2.57 4.15
N GLY A 105 -17.52 -2.82 3.01
CA GLY A 105 -18.20 -2.82 1.73
C GLY A 105 -17.51 -1.94 0.70
N SER A 106 -18.22 -1.67 -0.40
CA SER A 106 -17.72 -0.82 -1.48
C SER A 106 -18.03 0.65 -1.17
N HIS A 107 -16.99 1.48 -1.15
CA HIS A 107 -17.08 2.92 -0.92
C HIS A 107 -16.63 3.67 -2.16
N ARG A 108 -17.25 4.82 -2.41
CA ARG A 108 -16.88 5.73 -3.48
C ARG A 108 -16.18 6.95 -2.89
N ILE A 109 -14.95 7.19 -3.38
CA ILE A 109 -14.13 8.33 -2.99
C ILE A 109 -14.03 9.26 -4.20
N ASP A 110 -14.53 10.48 -4.07
CA ASP A 110 -14.41 11.53 -5.08
C ASP A 110 -13.40 12.58 -4.59
N ALA A 111 -12.40 12.88 -5.40
CA ALA A 111 -11.49 13.98 -5.20
C ALA A 111 -11.81 15.11 -6.21
N LEU A 112 -11.82 16.37 -5.74
CA LEU A 112 -12.15 17.55 -6.54
C LEU A 112 -11.17 18.68 -6.25
N LEU A 113 -10.62 19.30 -7.28
CA LEU A 113 -9.84 20.55 -7.17
C LEU A 113 -10.74 21.75 -6.96
N GLN A 114 -10.31 22.69 -6.10
CA GLN A 114 -11.03 23.91 -5.79
C GLN A 114 -10.08 25.11 -5.59
N PRO A 115 -10.24 26.19 -6.33
CA PRO A 115 -11.09 26.30 -7.51
C PRO A 115 -10.61 25.35 -8.61
N GLY A 116 -11.51 24.91 -9.48
CA GLY A 116 -11.17 24.26 -10.72
C GLY A 116 -10.54 25.24 -11.71
N ASP A 117 -10.01 24.73 -12.80
CA ASP A 117 -9.39 25.55 -13.84
C ASP A 117 -10.20 25.57 -15.16
N SER A 118 -9.56 25.93 -16.27
CA SER A 118 -10.23 26.03 -17.58
C SER A 118 -10.49 24.67 -18.24
N PHE A 119 -9.98 23.58 -17.67
CA PHE A 119 -10.15 22.22 -18.17
C PHE A 119 -10.79 21.29 -17.12
N PRO A 120 -12.09 21.40 -16.84
CA PRO A 120 -12.75 20.78 -15.69
C PRO A 120 -12.82 19.24 -15.76
N PHE A 121 -12.40 18.60 -16.85
CA PHE A 121 -12.47 17.15 -17.03
C PHE A 121 -11.46 16.40 -16.16
N ASP A 122 -10.36 17.01 -15.75
CA ASP A 122 -9.32 16.43 -14.91
C ASP A 122 -9.25 17.05 -13.49
N ASP A 123 -10.18 17.99 -13.20
CA ASP A 123 -10.40 18.53 -11.85
C ASP A 123 -11.01 17.51 -10.88
N ARG A 124 -11.49 16.37 -11.37
CA ARG A 124 -12.15 15.33 -10.58
C ARG A 124 -11.63 13.95 -10.90
N ARG A 125 -11.45 13.14 -9.84
CA ARG A 125 -11.20 11.69 -9.92
C ARG A 125 -12.07 10.95 -8.93
N THR A 126 -12.42 9.72 -9.31
CA THR A 126 -13.20 8.82 -8.47
C THR A 126 -12.45 7.51 -8.30
N LEU A 127 -12.37 7.03 -7.06
CA LEU A 127 -11.89 5.71 -6.68
C LEU A 127 -13.06 4.90 -6.11
N ALA A 128 -13.23 3.66 -6.56
CA ALA A 128 -14.04 2.67 -5.87
C ALA A 128 -13.11 1.83 -4.98
N LEU A 129 -13.36 1.84 -3.68
CA LEU A 129 -12.53 1.17 -2.68
C LEU A 129 -13.35 0.11 -1.95
N GLN A 130 -12.82 -1.11 -1.88
CA GLN A 130 -13.38 -2.16 -1.04
C GLN A 130 -12.81 -2.06 0.37
N VAL A 131 -13.64 -1.78 1.35
CA VAL A 131 -13.30 -1.78 2.77
C VAL A 131 -13.68 -3.12 3.37
N ARG A 132 -12.74 -3.75 4.07
CA ARG A 132 -12.96 -5.03 4.76
C ARG A 132 -13.53 -4.78 6.16
N ASP A 133 -14.24 -5.77 6.69
CA ASP A 133 -14.71 -5.72 8.08
C ASP A 133 -13.53 -5.89 9.04
N LYS A 134 -12.72 -6.90 8.80
CA LYS A 134 -11.53 -7.23 9.61
C LYS A 134 -10.41 -7.78 8.75
N SER A 135 -9.19 -7.69 9.25
CA SER A 135 -8.05 -8.50 8.80
C SER A 135 -8.02 -9.80 9.60
N ARG A 136 -7.89 -10.94 8.91
CA ARG A 136 -7.88 -12.26 9.56
C ARG A 136 -6.47 -12.81 9.67
N VAL A 137 -6.09 -13.13 10.90
CA VAL A 137 -4.78 -13.69 11.24
C VAL A 137 -4.96 -15.11 11.76
N LEU A 138 -4.28 -16.07 11.11
CA LEU A 138 -4.20 -17.43 11.59
C LEU A 138 -2.95 -17.60 12.45
N LEU A 139 -3.12 -17.95 13.71
CA LEU A 139 -2.03 -18.30 14.63
C LEU A 139 -1.92 -19.84 14.65
N VAL A 140 -0.78 -20.35 14.26
CA VAL A 140 -0.49 -21.80 14.34
C VAL A 140 0.32 -22.04 15.59
N ASP A 141 -0.27 -22.75 16.53
CA ASP A 141 0.26 -23.03 17.86
C ASP A 141 1.08 -24.32 17.83
N GLY A 142 2.38 -24.22 18.04
CA GLY A 142 3.30 -25.35 18.12
C GLY A 142 3.38 -25.98 19.51
N ASP A 143 2.95 -25.24 20.57
CA ASP A 143 2.97 -25.72 21.94
C ASP A 143 1.65 -25.44 22.67
N PRO A 144 0.57 -26.15 22.29
CA PRO A 144 -0.76 -25.90 22.81
C PRO A 144 -0.94 -26.26 24.29
N ASP A 145 0.02 -26.95 24.89
CA ASP A 145 -0.01 -27.36 26.31
C ASP A 145 0.59 -26.26 27.24
N GLU A 146 1.18 -25.23 26.68
CA GLU A 146 1.72 -24.09 27.43
C GLU A 146 0.65 -23.00 27.66
N ASP A 147 0.15 -22.89 28.89
CA ASP A 147 -0.93 -21.95 29.25
C ASP A 147 -0.58 -20.47 29.00
N ASP A 148 0.70 -20.09 29.09
CA ASP A 148 1.23 -18.72 28.94
C ASP A 148 2.18 -18.60 27.73
N GLY A 149 1.98 -19.42 26.70
CA GLY A 149 2.81 -19.41 25.47
C GLY A 149 2.63 -18.19 24.60
N GLU A 150 3.42 -18.12 23.52
CA GLU A 150 3.43 -16.98 22.58
C GLU A 150 2.05 -16.68 22.00
N VAL A 151 1.24 -17.71 21.76
CA VAL A 151 -0.12 -17.57 21.21
C VAL A 151 -1.04 -16.86 22.15
N PHE A 152 -0.93 -17.09 23.47
CA PHE A 152 -1.72 -16.39 24.47
C PHE A 152 -1.48 -14.86 24.42
N PHE A 153 -0.22 -14.44 24.41
CA PHE A 153 0.14 -13.01 24.35
C PHE A 153 -0.23 -12.38 23.01
N LEU A 154 0.01 -13.08 21.90
CA LEU A 154 -0.35 -12.59 20.56
C LEU A 154 -1.86 -12.42 20.43
N ARG A 155 -2.64 -13.42 20.87
CA ARG A 155 -4.10 -13.35 20.85
C ARG A 155 -4.62 -12.20 21.70
N ALA A 156 -4.11 -12.05 22.93
CA ALA A 156 -4.49 -10.94 23.80
C ALA A 156 -4.19 -9.55 23.20
N THR A 157 -3.16 -9.46 22.37
CA THR A 157 -2.78 -8.22 21.69
C THR A 157 -3.59 -7.98 20.42
N LEU A 158 -3.93 -9.02 19.66
CA LEU A 158 -4.63 -8.91 18.38
C LEU A 158 -6.15 -8.79 18.56
N ASP A 159 -6.75 -9.51 19.51
CA ASP A 159 -8.20 -9.51 19.78
C ASP A 159 -8.67 -8.28 20.59
N VAL A 160 -7.96 -7.15 20.48
CA VAL A 160 -8.40 -5.91 21.13
C VAL A 160 -9.65 -5.37 20.41
N PRO A 161 -10.69 -4.94 21.13
CA PRO A 161 -11.84 -4.30 20.51
C PRO A 161 -11.44 -3.17 19.57
N ASP A 162 -12.07 -3.08 18.42
CA ASP A 162 -11.82 -2.07 17.40
C ASP A 162 -10.39 -2.09 16.77
N SER A 163 -9.62 -3.16 17.00
CA SER A 163 -8.32 -3.36 16.31
C SER A 163 -8.46 -3.58 14.81
N GLY A 164 -9.65 -3.98 14.35
CA GLY A 164 -9.86 -4.42 12.97
C GLY A 164 -9.20 -5.76 12.64
N ILE A 165 -8.77 -6.52 13.66
CA ILE A 165 -8.12 -7.83 13.52
C ILE A 165 -9.01 -8.90 14.14
N GLU A 166 -9.05 -10.07 13.50
CA GLU A 166 -9.67 -11.29 14.01
C GLU A 166 -8.62 -12.40 13.99
N ALA A 167 -8.21 -12.88 15.17
CA ALA A 167 -7.24 -13.94 15.31
C ALA A 167 -7.95 -15.29 15.49
N GLN A 168 -7.57 -16.27 14.67
CA GLN A 168 -7.97 -17.65 14.82
C GLN A 168 -6.74 -18.49 15.19
N VAL A 169 -6.90 -19.36 16.20
CA VAL A 169 -5.83 -20.27 16.63
C VAL A 169 -6.12 -21.68 16.14
N VAL A 170 -5.09 -22.36 15.63
CA VAL A 170 -5.11 -23.78 15.31
C VAL A 170 -3.80 -24.40 15.81
N THR A 171 -3.84 -25.70 16.14
CA THR A 171 -2.63 -26.46 16.42
C THR A 171 -1.87 -26.76 15.12
N GLU A 172 -0.59 -27.14 15.23
CA GLU A 172 0.21 -27.57 14.09
C GLU A 172 -0.49 -28.70 13.30
N SER A 173 -1.07 -29.68 13.99
CA SER A 173 -1.80 -30.78 13.35
C SER A 173 -3.10 -30.36 12.65
N GLY A 174 -3.72 -29.29 13.09
CA GLY A 174 -4.94 -28.72 12.48
C GLY A 174 -4.66 -27.83 11.28
N PHE A 175 -3.42 -27.40 11.08
CA PHE A 175 -3.06 -26.44 10.03
C PHE A 175 -3.37 -26.95 8.61
N ASP A 176 -3.18 -28.25 8.36
CA ASP A 176 -3.37 -28.83 7.02
C ASP A 176 -4.82 -28.79 6.54
N GLU A 177 -5.79 -28.71 7.45
CA GLU A 177 -7.23 -28.64 7.14
C GLU A 177 -7.74 -27.21 6.91
N VAL A 178 -6.91 -26.19 7.20
CA VAL A 178 -7.30 -24.78 7.10
C VAL A 178 -7.31 -24.30 5.65
N ASN A 179 -8.37 -23.60 5.24
CA ASN A 179 -8.37 -22.85 3.99
C ASN A 179 -7.66 -21.51 4.19
N LEU A 180 -6.43 -21.39 3.67
CA LEU A 180 -5.59 -20.18 3.82
C LEU A 180 -6.15 -18.98 3.08
N ASP A 181 -6.97 -19.13 2.03
CA ASP A 181 -7.59 -18.04 1.30
C ASP A 181 -8.53 -17.18 2.16
N ALA A 182 -8.94 -17.72 3.32
CA ALA A 182 -9.77 -16.99 4.28
C ALA A 182 -8.98 -16.01 5.16
N PHE A 183 -7.64 -16.04 5.10
CA PHE A 183 -6.76 -15.26 5.98
C PHE A 183 -5.91 -14.27 5.19
N ASP A 184 -5.51 -13.19 5.86
CA ASP A 184 -4.58 -12.19 5.33
C ASP A 184 -3.15 -12.46 5.79
N MET A 185 -2.99 -13.16 6.92
CA MET A 185 -1.71 -13.47 7.53
C MET A 185 -1.75 -14.82 8.23
N VAL A 186 -0.66 -15.55 8.14
CA VAL A 186 -0.38 -16.77 8.93
C VAL A 186 0.83 -16.51 9.80
N TRP A 187 0.73 -16.87 11.08
CA TRP A 187 1.79 -16.72 12.05
C TRP A 187 2.10 -18.05 12.72
N PHE A 188 3.28 -18.58 12.49
CA PHE A 188 3.78 -19.79 13.16
C PHE A 188 4.38 -19.40 14.51
N CYS A 189 3.80 -19.89 15.58
CA CYS A 189 4.19 -19.62 16.97
C CYS A 189 4.83 -20.90 17.53
N ASN A 190 6.15 -20.88 17.70
CA ASN A 190 6.93 -22.01 18.22
C ASN A 190 6.64 -23.37 17.54
N VAL A 191 6.30 -23.36 16.26
CA VAL A 191 6.05 -24.57 15.47
C VAL A 191 7.36 -25.29 15.24
N GLN A 192 7.42 -26.61 15.61
CA GLN A 192 8.67 -27.35 15.65
C GLN A 192 9.29 -27.53 14.25
N ALA A 193 8.57 -28.15 13.35
CA ALA A 193 9.08 -28.50 12.01
C ALA A 193 7.91 -28.62 11.03
N PRO A 194 7.58 -27.58 10.26
CA PRO A 194 6.51 -27.66 9.29
C PRO A 194 6.77 -28.77 8.25
N SER A 195 5.70 -29.39 7.79
CA SER A 195 5.78 -30.39 6.74
C SER A 195 6.18 -29.75 5.40
N LEU A 196 6.70 -30.54 4.45
CA LEU A 196 6.98 -30.06 3.10
C LEU A 196 5.69 -29.54 2.41
N GLU A 197 4.54 -30.15 2.70
CA GLU A 197 3.26 -29.72 2.16
C GLU A 197 2.84 -28.39 2.76
N ALA A 198 2.99 -28.22 4.08
CA ALA A 198 2.74 -26.94 4.76
C ALA A 198 3.64 -25.82 4.18
N ALA A 199 4.92 -26.09 3.93
CA ALA A 199 5.84 -25.16 3.33
C ALA A 199 5.39 -24.70 1.92
N LYS A 200 5.01 -25.62 1.05
CA LYS A 200 4.49 -25.31 -0.29
C LYS A 200 3.19 -24.52 -0.25
N ARG A 201 2.30 -24.84 0.69
CA ARG A 201 1.06 -24.07 0.89
C ARG A 201 1.38 -22.63 1.33
N MET A 202 2.37 -22.44 2.20
CA MET A 202 2.83 -21.12 2.63
C MET A 202 3.47 -20.33 1.50
N GLU A 203 4.29 -20.98 0.66
CA GLU A 203 4.86 -20.32 -0.54
C GLU A 203 3.75 -19.82 -1.47
N ALA A 204 2.76 -20.65 -1.76
CA ALA A 204 1.61 -20.27 -2.61
C ALA A 204 0.80 -19.13 -1.97
N PHE A 205 0.55 -19.20 -0.66
CA PHE A 205 -0.16 -18.17 0.09
C PHE A 205 0.56 -16.80 0.05
N VAL A 206 1.87 -16.78 0.30
CA VAL A 206 2.68 -15.56 0.24
C VAL A 206 2.76 -15.02 -1.19
N ALA A 207 2.92 -15.90 -2.19
CA ALA A 207 2.92 -15.50 -3.60
C ALA A 207 1.59 -14.88 -4.04
N SER A 208 0.46 -15.27 -3.43
CA SER A 208 -0.86 -14.66 -3.66
C SER A 208 -1.06 -13.33 -2.90
N GLY A 209 -0.09 -12.91 -2.08
CA GLY A 209 -0.11 -11.65 -1.33
C GLY A 209 -0.42 -11.81 0.16
N GLY A 210 -0.48 -13.02 0.70
CA GLY A 210 -0.61 -13.30 2.13
C GLY A 210 0.63 -12.88 2.92
N GLY A 211 0.44 -12.52 4.19
CA GLY A 211 1.53 -12.26 5.14
C GLY A 211 1.98 -13.55 5.82
N PHE A 212 3.28 -13.69 6.09
CA PHE A 212 3.82 -14.80 6.87
C PHE A 212 4.76 -14.28 7.96
N ALA A 213 4.57 -14.75 9.19
CA ALA A 213 5.46 -14.47 10.31
C ALA A 213 5.80 -15.76 11.07
N ILE A 214 6.94 -15.74 11.73
CA ILE A 214 7.42 -16.83 12.57
C ILE A 214 7.90 -16.22 13.89
N THR A 215 7.42 -16.76 15.01
CA THR A 215 8.00 -16.56 16.32
C THR A 215 8.72 -17.83 16.71
N SER A 216 10.04 -17.73 16.85
CA SER A 216 10.85 -18.87 17.28
C SER A 216 10.74 -19.06 18.80
N GLY A 217 10.65 -20.29 19.23
CA GLY A 217 10.70 -20.71 20.63
C GLY A 217 11.57 -21.95 20.77
N SER A 218 11.39 -22.65 21.90
CA SER A 218 12.21 -23.81 22.28
C SER A 218 12.04 -25.03 21.37
N LEU A 219 10.94 -25.11 20.64
CA LEU A 219 10.61 -26.27 19.78
C LEU A 219 11.16 -26.12 18.35
N VAL A 220 11.48 -24.90 17.91
CA VAL A 220 11.81 -24.64 16.49
C VAL A 220 13.08 -25.38 16.05
N ASP A 221 12.95 -26.21 15.03
CA ASP A 221 14.10 -26.84 14.33
C ASP A 221 14.62 -25.91 13.23
N ALA A 222 15.67 -25.13 13.57
CA ALA A 222 16.29 -24.18 12.66
C ALA A 222 16.77 -24.82 11.35
N SER A 223 17.29 -26.07 11.40
CA SER A 223 17.77 -26.77 10.20
C SER A 223 16.62 -27.04 9.24
N ARG A 224 15.50 -27.48 9.77
CA ARG A 224 14.30 -27.77 8.97
C ARG A 224 13.67 -26.51 8.39
N TYR A 225 13.61 -25.42 9.16
CA TYR A 225 13.16 -24.15 8.66
C TYR A 225 14.06 -23.60 7.55
N ASN A 226 15.37 -23.73 7.69
CA ASN A 226 16.30 -23.30 6.66
C ASN A 226 16.17 -24.13 5.38
N GLU A 227 15.96 -25.43 5.49
CA GLU A 227 15.70 -26.31 4.34
C GLU A 227 14.40 -25.91 3.60
N LEU A 228 13.33 -25.62 4.34
CA LEU A 228 12.02 -25.40 3.76
C LEU A 228 11.71 -23.97 3.37
N PHE A 229 12.20 -22.99 4.13
CA PHE A 229 11.79 -21.60 3.96
C PHE A 229 12.94 -20.63 3.63
N TRP A 230 14.22 -20.98 3.93
CA TRP A 230 15.33 -20.14 3.45
C TRP A 230 15.84 -20.59 2.09
N GLN A 231 16.02 -21.90 1.86
CA GLN A 231 16.37 -22.49 0.56
C GLN A 231 17.57 -21.77 -0.11
N ASP A 232 18.63 -21.52 0.65
CA ASP A 232 19.82 -20.78 0.19
C ASP A 232 19.51 -19.38 -0.37
N GLY A 233 18.53 -18.70 0.22
CA GLY A 233 18.11 -17.35 -0.16
C GLY A 233 17.04 -17.31 -1.26
N ASN A 234 16.49 -18.45 -1.66
CA ASN A 234 15.41 -18.52 -2.67
C ASN A 234 14.02 -18.75 -2.06
N GLY A 235 13.93 -18.94 -0.73
CA GLY A 235 12.68 -19.22 -0.03
C GLY A 235 12.01 -17.97 0.54
N LEU A 236 11.10 -18.19 1.49
CA LEU A 236 10.32 -17.12 2.14
C LEU A 236 11.11 -16.37 3.21
N LEU A 237 12.10 -17.01 3.85
CA LEU A 237 12.94 -16.36 4.85
C LEU A 237 14.03 -15.53 4.18
N PRO A 238 14.22 -14.27 4.59
CA PRO A 238 15.27 -13.41 4.03
C PRO A 238 16.68 -13.83 4.49
N LEU A 239 16.78 -14.49 5.64
CA LEU A 239 18.03 -14.98 6.23
C LEU A 239 17.81 -16.37 6.87
N PRO A 240 18.86 -17.19 6.99
CA PRO A 240 18.75 -18.45 7.70
C PRO A 240 18.54 -18.21 9.19
N ILE A 241 17.80 -19.10 9.84
CA ILE A 241 17.72 -19.14 11.29
C ILE A 241 19.05 -19.67 11.82
N GLY A 242 19.72 -18.90 12.65
CA GLY A 242 21.01 -19.24 13.26
C GLY A 242 20.87 -19.93 14.61
N GLU A 243 22.00 -20.05 15.30
CA GLU A 243 22.03 -20.55 16.67
C GLU A 243 21.42 -19.53 17.63
N VAL A 244 20.82 -20.02 18.73
CA VAL A 244 20.32 -19.15 19.80
C VAL A 244 21.50 -18.40 20.43
N SER A 245 21.42 -17.08 20.40
CA SER A 245 22.43 -16.20 21.00
C SER A 245 21.82 -15.47 22.19
N GLY A 246 22.52 -15.46 23.31
CA GLY A 246 22.11 -14.78 24.54
C GLY A 246 22.34 -15.64 25.78
N ASP A 247 22.07 -15.04 26.94
CA ASP A 247 22.15 -15.71 28.23
C ASP A 247 20.71 -15.77 28.80
N PRO A 248 20.11 -16.95 28.95
CA PRO A 248 18.75 -17.09 29.46
C PRO A 248 18.58 -16.53 30.89
N ASP A 249 19.69 -16.49 31.67
CA ASP A 249 19.69 -15.90 33.01
C ASP A 249 19.85 -14.37 33.00
N ARG A 250 20.08 -13.79 31.81
CA ARG A 250 20.25 -12.34 31.58
C ARG A 250 19.52 -11.88 30.33
N PRO A 251 18.19 -11.90 30.34
CA PRO A 251 17.39 -11.59 29.16
C PRO A 251 17.65 -10.17 28.61
N GLU A 252 18.15 -9.24 29.45
CA GLU A 252 18.56 -7.89 29.02
C GLU A 252 19.80 -7.88 28.11
N HIS A 253 20.51 -9.00 27.97
CA HIS A 253 21.64 -9.18 27.07
C HIS A 253 21.28 -10.03 25.82
N ALA A 254 20.02 -10.34 25.61
CA ALA A 254 19.59 -10.97 24.37
C ALA A 254 19.60 -9.94 23.22
N TYR A 255 20.39 -10.20 22.21
CA TYR A 255 20.43 -9.37 21.01
C TYR A 255 19.92 -10.16 19.81
N LEU A 256 19.10 -9.51 18.98
CA LEU A 256 18.88 -9.98 17.63
C LEU A 256 20.20 -9.73 16.87
N ALA A 257 20.92 -10.79 16.52
CA ALA A 257 22.06 -10.67 15.62
C ALA A 257 21.53 -10.25 14.24
N ALA A 258 22.02 -9.11 13.77
CA ALA A 258 21.73 -8.62 12.43
C ALA A 258 22.64 -9.28 11.39
#